data_d7b2e145a8fe8815c2a70d74c0fae29b
#
_entry.id   d7b2e145a8fe8815c2a70d74c0fae29b
#
_cell.length_a   1.000
_cell.length_b   1.000
_cell.length_c   1.000
_cell.angle_alpha   90.00
_cell.angle_beta   90.00
_cell.angle_gamma   90.00
#
_symmetry.space_group_name_H-M   'P 1'
#
loop_
_entity.id
_entity.type
_entity.pdbx_description
1 polymer ?
#
loop_
_entity_poly.entity_id
_entity_poly.type
_entity_poly.pdbx_seq_one_letter_code
_entity_poly.pdbx_strand_id
1 'polypeptide(L)'
;MRIIFIEFHWQVDEILKDKDKFKNDVIISLDQETSYLLMRNKIKYFETYEFCEHEQLWQKYRDLTANSLKIAKVLDDVLWDVDERYKELKWNLFDDYHYVIKILYDQLYYYSELIYQSINKYNPTEIWVADSTSIEITSNCLIPYNVSIFKFLLTNIEDKNKELKINYMSNINKEKISYQFYKIFINKLKYFANERYKGSWQGRSL
;
A
#
# COMPACT_ATOMS: atom_id res chain seq x y z
N MET A 1 25.54 5.69 1.70
CA MET A 1 24.62 5.16 2.72
C MET A 1 23.31 4.83 2.04
N ARG A 2 22.70 3.67 2.37
CA ARG A 2 21.44 3.22 1.77
C ARG A 2 20.31 3.30 2.79
N ILE A 3 19.09 3.57 2.32
CA ILE A 3 17.86 3.39 3.09
C ILE A 3 17.10 2.22 2.50
N ILE A 4 16.58 1.34 3.34
CA ILE A 4 15.80 0.16 2.97
C ILE A 4 14.44 0.25 3.66
N PHE A 5 13.37 0.38 2.88
CA PHE A 5 12.00 0.31 3.39
C PHE A 5 11.51 -1.14 3.33
N ILE A 6 11.12 -1.67 4.47
CA ILE A 6 10.63 -3.05 4.61
C ILE A 6 9.11 -3.01 4.70
N GLU A 7 8.46 -3.38 3.61
CA GLU A 7 7.01 -3.49 3.49
C GLU A 7 6.51 -4.92 3.74
N PHE A 8 7.37 -5.93 3.44
CA PHE A 8 6.98 -7.33 3.43
C PHE A 8 8.00 -8.20 4.16
N HIS A 9 7.52 -9.23 4.84
CA HIS A 9 8.38 -10.16 5.59
C HIS A 9 9.48 -10.81 4.73
N TRP A 10 9.21 -11.11 3.46
CA TRP A 10 10.22 -11.71 2.56
C TRP A 10 11.45 -10.81 2.32
N GLN A 11 11.30 -9.48 2.46
CA GLN A 11 12.45 -8.58 2.39
C GLN A 11 13.38 -8.79 3.58
N VAL A 12 12.84 -9.13 4.76
CA VAL A 12 13.65 -9.52 5.93
C VAL A 12 14.43 -10.79 5.62
N ASP A 13 13.80 -11.78 4.98
CA ASP A 13 14.48 -13.02 4.57
C ASP A 13 15.64 -12.75 3.61
N GLU A 14 15.50 -11.80 2.69
CA GLU A 14 16.58 -11.38 1.79
C GLU A 14 17.75 -10.72 2.55
N ILE A 15 17.45 -9.87 3.53
CA ILE A 15 18.46 -9.27 4.40
C ILE A 15 19.19 -10.34 5.22
N LEU A 16 18.46 -11.36 5.69
CA LEU A 16 19.02 -12.45 6.49
C LEU A 16 20.02 -13.34 5.72
N LYS A 17 19.90 -13.43 4.39
CA LYS A 17 20.84 -14.19 3.57
C LYS A 17 22.26 -13.61 3.58
N ASP A 18 22.37 -12.28 3.75
CA ASP A 18 23.67 -11.59 3.77
C ASP A 18 23.63 -10.37 4.71
N LYS A 19 23.57 -10.64 6.02
CA LYS A 19 23.45 -9.57 7.05
C LYS A 19 24.59 -8.57 7.02
N ASP A 20 25.80 -9.02 6.68
CA ASP A 20 26.98 -8.17 6.70
C ASP A 20 26.92 -7.08 5.62
N LYS A 21 26.29 -7.40 4.49
CA LYS A 21 26.04 -6.44 3.39
C LYS A 21 25.17 -5.28 3.83
N PHE A 22 24.24 -5.50 4.76
CA PHE A 22 23.24 -4.55 5.19
C PHE A 22 23.53 -3.89 6.54
N LYS A 23 24.66 -4.23 7.17
CA LYS A 23 25.00 -3.81 8.55
C LYS A 23 25.05 -2.29 8.76
N ASN A 24 25.43 -1.55 7.72
CA ASN A 24 25.61 -0.10 7.78
C ASN A 24 24.43 0.66 7.16
N ASP A 25 23.36 -0.03 6.79
CA ASP A 25 22.20 0.58 6.15
C ASP A 25 21.18 1.04 7.19
N VAL A 26 20.38 2.02 6.77
CA VAL A 26 19.21 2.48 7.51
C VAL A 26 18.01 1.63 7.09
N ILE A 27 17.61 0.72 7.95
CA ILE A 27 16.46 -0.15 7.71
C ILE A 27 15.26 0.45 8.42
N ILE A 28 14.17 0.68 7.70
CA ILE A 28 12.91 1.24 8.23
C ILE A 28 11.82 0.19 8.04
N SER A 29 11.26 -0.25 9.15
CA SER A 29 10.16 -1.22 9.16
C SER A 29 8.81 -0.50 9.12
N LEU A 30 7.89 -0.99 8.29
CA LEU A 30 6.58 -0.37 8.07
C LEU A 30 5.45 -1.03 8.82
N ASP A 31 5.66 -2.24 9.33
CA ASP A 31 4.66 -2.97 10.09
C ASP A 31 5.25 -3.74 11.27
N GLN A 32 4.38 -4.16 12.19
CA GLN A 32 4.78 -4.85 13.42
C GLN A 32 5.39 -6.23 13.18
N GLU A 33 4.97 -6.94 12.13
CA GLU A 33 5.47 -8.28 11.83
C GLU A 33 6.93 -8.20 11.37
N THR A 34 7.22 -7.30 10.44
CA THR A 34 8.59 -7.07 9.96
C THR A 34 9.49 -6.54 11.07
N SER A 35 9.00 -5.64 11.92
CA SER A 35 9.71 -5.16 13.12
C SER A 35 10.07 -6.30 14.05
N TYR A 36 9.12 -7.19 14.34
CA TYR A 36 9.36 -8.36 15.17
C TYR A 36 10.43 -9.29 14.59
N LEU A 37 10.37 -9.56 13.28
CA LEU A 37 11.35 -10.40 12.58
C LEU A 37 12.76 -9.79 12.63
N LEU A 38 12.88 -8.49 12.39
CA LEU A 38 14.16 -7.77 12.47
C LEU A 38 14.73 -7.81 13.90
N MET A 39 13.91 -7.51 14.91
CA MET A 39 14.29 -7.57 16.32
C MET A 39 14.76 -8.97 16.73
N ARG A 40 13.98 -10.01 16.41
CA ARG A 40 14.30 -11.40 16.72
C ARG A 40 15.65 -11.82 16.13
N ASN A 41 15.98 -11.32 14.95
CA ASN A 41 17.23 -11.61 14.25
C ASN A 41 18.37 -10.66 14.60
N LYS A 42 18.19 -9.77 15.59
CA LYS A 42 19.17 -8.78 16.05
C LYS A 42 19.69 -7.85 14.94
N ILE A 43 18.80 -7.50 14.03
CA ILE A 43 19.06 -6.50 12.98
C ILE A 43 18.60 -5.15 13.54
N LYS A 44 19.46 -4.14 13.45
CA LYS A 44 19.10 -2.76 13.82
C LYS A 44 18.12 -2.21 12.79
N TYR A 45 17.03 -1.63 13.24
CA TYR A 45 16.03 -0.99 12.39
C TYR A 45 15.44 0.24 13.10
N PHE A 46 14.66 0.99 12.38
CA PHE A 46 13.88 2.13 12.85
C PHE A 46 12.40 1.89 12.58
N GLU A 47 11.57 2.38 13.47
CA GLU A 47 10.12 2.41 13.29
C GLU A 47 9.71 3.70 12.58
N THR A 48 8.57 3.67 11.90
CA THR A 48 8.08 4.81 11.13
C THR A 48 7.83 6.06 11.97
N TYR A 49 7.39 5.91 13.23
CA TYR A 49 7.13 7.03 14.14
C TYR A 49 8.39 7.81 14.53
N GLU A 50 9.59 7.26 14.30
CA GLU A 50 10.86 7.96 14.55
C GLU A 50 11.16 9.05 13.52
N PHE A 51 10.38 9.09 12.43
CA PHE A 51 10.51 10.06 11.34
C PHE A 51 9.31 10.99 11.21
N CYS A 52 8.15 10.57 11.67
CA CYS A 52 6.91 11.30 11.48
C CYS A 52 6.29 11.64 12.84
N GLU A 53 6.32 12.91 13.22
CA GLU A 53 5.68 13.39 14.43
C GLU A 53 4.15 13.39 14.28
N HIS A 54 3.47 12.73 15.20
CA HIS A 54 2.03 12.52 15.15
C HIS A 54 1.22 13.82 15.12
N GLU A 55 1.65 14.83 15.85
CA GLU A 55 0.95 16.10 15.96
C GLU A 55 0.94 16.91 14.64
N GLN A 56 2.06 16.90 13.93
CA GLN A 56 2.18 17.55 12.61
C GLN A 56 1.29 16.85 11.57
N LEU A 57 1.20 15.53 11.64
CA LEU A 57 0.34 14.74 10.76
C LEU A 57 -1.16 15.04 10.98
N TRP A 58 -1.60 15.21 12.23
CA TRP A 58 -3.00 15.48 12.54
C TRP A 58 -3.55 16.76 11.90
N GLN A 59 -2.75 17.81 11.84
CA GLN A 59 -3.17 19.05 11.18
C GLN A 59 -3.36 18.83 9.68
N LYS A 60 -2.46 18.09 9.05
CA LYS A 60 -2.55 17.78 7.62
C LYS A 60 -3.71 16.85 7.29
N TYR A 61 -4.02 15.88 8.13
CA TYR A 61 -5.15 14.95 7.90
C TYR A 61 -6.50 15.67 7.82
N ARG A 62 -6.68 16.81 8.50
CA ARG A 62 -7.88 17.64 8.34
C ARG A 62 -7.97 18.25 6.95
N ASP A 63 -6.88 18.77 6.42
CA ASP A 63 -6.84 19.33 5.07
C ASP A 63 -7.08 18.23 4.02
N LEU A 64 -6.49 17.04 4.24
CA LEU A 64 -6.69 15.89 3.38
C LEU A 64 -8.14 15.41 3.35
N THR A 65 -8.88 15.53 4.46
CA THR A 65 -10.32 15.22 4.49
C THR A 65 -11.10 16.11 3.53
N ALA A 66 -10.86 17.42 3.55
CA ALA A 66 -11.51 18.34 2.62
C ALA A 66 -11.17 18.03 1.16
N ASN A 67 -9.93 17.62 0.89
CA ASN A 67 -9.50 17.25 -0.45
C ASN A 67 -10.10 15.91 -0.90
N SER A 68 -10.21 14.92 -0.02
CA SER A 68 -10.83 13.62 -0.36
C SER A 68 -12.31 13.79 -0.75
N LEU A 69 -13.05 14.67 -0.08
CA LEU A 69 -14.44 15.00 -0.44
C LEU A 69 -14.54 15.68 -1.81
N LYS A 70 -13.62 16.60 -2.13
CA LYS A 70 -13.59 17.22 -3.46
C LYS A 70 -13.32 16.20 -4.56
N ILE A 71 -12.41 15.26 -4.31
CA ILE A 71 -12.09 14.20 -5.28
C ILE A 71 -13.25 13.23 -5.43
N ALA A 72 -13.89 12.82 -4.33
CA ALA A 72 -15.08 11.99 -4.38
C ALA A 72 -16.14 12.61 -5.31
N LYS A 73 -16.40 13.90 -5.15
CA LYS A 73 -17.35 14.62 -6.02
C LYS A 73 -16.93 14.62 -7.49
N VAL A 74 -15.65 14.88 -7.80
CA VAL A 74 -15.16 14.83 -9.19
C VAL A 74 -15.31 13.43 -9.78
N LEU A 75 -15.05 12.38 -8.98
CA LEU A 75 -15.22 11.00 -9.43
C LEU A 75 -16.68 10.63 -9.66
N ASP A 76 -17.61 11.14 -8.84
CA ASP A 76 -19.05 10.96 -9.07
C ASP A 76 -19.52 11.67 -10.34
N ASP A 77 -19.04 12.90 -10.60
CA ASP A 77 -19.33 13.61 -11.83
C ASP A 77 -18.85 12.82 -13.07
N VAL A 78 -17.62 12.28 -13.02
CA VAL A 78 -17.10 11.41 -14.09
C VAL A 78 -17.91 10.12 -14.24
N LEU A 79 -18.31 9.49 -13.12
CA LEU A 79 -19.11 8.26 -13.16
C LEU A 79 -20.49 8.51 -13.78
N TRP A 80 -21.11 9.64 -13.50
CA TRP A 80 -22.39 10.04 -14.09
C TRP A 80 -22.30 10.32 -15.59
N ASP A 81 -21.14 10.80 -16.05
CA ASP A 81 -20.90 11.01 -17.49
C ASP A 81 -20.64 9.70 -18.24
N VAL A 82 -20.07 8.70 -17.56
CA VAL A 82 -19.74 7.39 -18.15
C VAL A 82 -20.94 6.43 -18.12
N ASP A 83 -21.75 6.48 -17.08
CA ASP A 83 -22.89 5.57 -16.88
C ASP A 83 -24.14 6.32 -16.39
N GLU A 84 -25.06 6.56 -17.32
CA GLU A 84 -26.31 7.29 -17.10
C GLU A 84 -27.18 6.72 -15.98
N ARG A 85 -27.07 5.42 -15.68
CA ARG A 85 -27.81 4.77 -14.60
C ARG A 85 -27.52 5.38 -13.23
N TYR A 86 -26.26 5.75 -12.96
CA TYR A 86 -25.89 6.40 -11.70
C TYR A 86 -26.50 7.80 -11.60
N LYS A 87 -26.56 8.53 -12.72
CA LYS A 87 -27.19 9.84 -12.79
C LYS A 87 -28.71 9.77 -12.57
N GLU A 88 -29.38 8.80 -13.21
CA GLU A 88 -30.82 8.57 -13.02
C GLU A 88 -31.18 8.22 -11.59
N LEU A 89 -30.35 7.38 -10.93
CA LEU A 89 -30.50 7.00 -9.54
C LEU A 89 -30.09 8.09 -8.56
N LYS A 90 -29.47 9.18 -9.04
CA LYS A 90 -28.84 10.24 -8.23
C LYS A 90 -27.90 9.67 -7.19
N TRP A 91 -27.16 8.63 -7.56
CA TRP A 91 -26.26 7.93 -6.64
C TRP A 91 -24.84 8.48 -6.73
N ASN A 92 -24.38 9.06 -5.63
CA ASN A 92 -23.03 9.58 -5.46
C ASN A 92 -22.16 8.50 -4.78
N LEU A 93 -21.70 7.52 -5.57
CA LEU A 93 -20.99 6.36 -5.09
C LEU A 93 -19.70 6.74 -4.32
N PHE A 94 -18.94 7.66 -4.86
CA PHE A 94 -17.66 8.06 -4.26
C PHE A 94 -17.85 9.00 -3.07
N ASP A 95 -18.90 9.81 -3.03
CA ASP A 95 -19.24 10.62 -1.87
C ASP A 95 -19.71 9.74 -0.71
N ASP A 96 -20.55 8.75 -0.98
CA ASP A 96 -21.00 7.76 0.01
C ASP A 96 -19.83 6.94 0.59
N TYR A 97 -18.80 6.67 -0.20
CA TYR A 97 -17.60 5.91 0.20
C TYR A 97 -16.34 6.78 0.32
N HIS A 98 -16.49 8.10 0.51
CA HIS A 98 -15.35 9.02 0.60
C HIS A 98 -14.32 8.65 1.68
N TYR A 99 -14.73 7.95 2.73
CA TYR A 99 -13.81 7.47 3.78
C TYR A 99 -12.73 6.51 3.24
N VAL A 100 -13.03 5.72 2.20
CA VAL A 100 -12.03 4.86 1.54
C VAL A 100 -10.97 5.71 0.84
N ILE A 101 -11.42 6.75 0.12
CA ILE A 101 -10.52 7.71 -0.54
C ILE A 101 -9.68 8.43 0.53
N LYS A 102 -10.30 8.82 1.64
CA LYS A 102 -9.62 9.46 2.77
C LYS A 102 -8.52 8.58 3.34
N ILE A 103 -8.79 7.29 3.60
CA ILE A 103 -7.80 6.35 4.11
C ILE A 103 -6.60 6.22 3.15
N LEU A 104 -6.87 6.10 1.85
CA LEU A 104 -5.81 6.07 0.83
C LEU A 104 -4.95 7.33 0.85
N TYR A 105 -5.60 8.50 0.93
CA TYR A 105 -4.91 9.78 0.99
C TYR A 105 -4.03 9.90 2.22
N ASP A 106 -4.54 9.51 3.39
CA ASP A 106 -3.79 9.54 4.64
C ASP A 106 -2.55 8.64 4.57
N GLN A 107 -2.70 7.44 4.01
CA GLN A 107 -1.59 6.52 3.82
C GLN A 107 -0.55 7.06 2.84
N LEU A 108 -0.98 7.54 1.67
CA LEU A 108 -0.07 8.10 0.68
C LEU A 108 0.69 9.32 1.24
N TYR A 109 0.00 10.18 1.98
CA TYR A 109 0.64 11.32 2.62
C TYR A 109 1.65 10.87 3.67
N TYR A 110 1.25 9.94 4.55
CA TYR A 110 2.13 9.43 5.61
C TYR A 110 3.42 8.83 5.05
N TYR A 111 3.31 7.97 4.04
CA TYR A 111 4.48 7.36 3.42
C TYR A 111 5.32 8.35 2.61
N SER A 112 4.70 9.35 1.99
CA SER A 112 5.42 10.43 1.32
C SER A 112 6.25 11.24 2.33
N GLU A 113 5.67 11.56 3.48
CA GLU A 113 6.35 12.27 4.56
C GLU A 113 7.48 11.43 5.15
N LEU A 114 7.25 10.14 5.36
CA LEU A 114 8.28 9.20 5.83
C LEU A 114 9.50 9.17 4.88
N ILE A 115 9.26 9.09 3.57
CA ILE A 115 10.31 9.14 2.56
C ILE A 115 11.07 10.47 2.65
N TYR A 116 10.33 11.57 2.66
CA TYR A 116 10.91 12.91 2.70
C TYR A 116 11.78 13.13 3.94
N GLN A 117 11.28 12.81 5.12
CA GLN A 117 12.00 12.96 6.37
C GLN A 117 13.23 12.04 6.47
N SER A 118 13.11 10.80 5.98
CA SER A 118 14.23 9.87 5.98
C SER A 118 15.35 10.31 5.02
N ILE A 119 15.01 10.83 3.83
CA ILE A 119 15.98 11.37 2.88
C ILE A 119 16.69 12.58 3.49
N ASN A 120 15.95 13.52 4.06
CA ASN A 120 16.53 14.72 4.67
C ASN A 120 17.46 14.39 5.85
N LYS A 121 17.07 13.41 6.67
CA LYS A 121 17.84 13.02 7.86
C LYS A 121 19.16 12.33 7.50
N TYR A 122 19.14 11.48 6.47
CA TYR A 122 20.27 10.60 6.19
C TYR A 122 21.01 10.91 4.89
N ASN A 123 20.46 11.73 4.01
CA ASN A 123 21.01 12.06 2.69
C ASN A 123 21.55 10.82 1.96
N PRO A 124 20.70 9.81 1.67
CA PRO A 124 21.14 8.55 1.10
C PRO A 124 21.55 8.70 -0.37
N THR A 125 22.46 7.84 -0.82
CA THR A 125 22.79 7.69 -2.24
C THR A 125 21.90 6.66 -2.93
N GLU A 126 21.32 5.74 -2.14
CA GLU A 126 20.45 4.68 -2.66
C GLU A 126 19.25 4.47 -1.73
N ILE A 127 18.11 4.18 -2.34
CA ILE A 127 16.90 3.69 -1.65
C ILE A 127 16.55 2.31 -2.19
N TRP A 128 16.21 1.40 -1.29
CA TRP A 128 15.81 0.04 -1.63
C TRP A 128 14.37 -0.19 -1.16
N VAL A 129 13.51 -0.67 -2.07
CA VAL A 129 12.09 -0.95 -1.83
C VAL A 129 11.69 -2.28 -2.43
N ALA A 130 10.53 -2.79 -2.08
CA ALA A 130 9.99 -4.00 -2.68
C ALA A 130 9.63 -3.78 -4.16
N ASP A 131 10.01 -4.73 -5.00
CA ASP A 131 9.44 -4.90 -6.34
C ASP A 131 8.28 -5.89 -6.21
N SER A 132 7.14 -5.41 -5.78
CA SER A 132 5.99 -6.29 -5.62
C SER A 132 5.26 -6.42 -6.95
N THR A 133 5.32 -7.61 -7.51
CA THR A 133 4.42 -8.06 -8.57
C THR A 133 3.31 -8.95 -8.00
N SER A 134 3.36 -9.25 -6.71
CA SER A 134 2.41 -10.13 -6.03
C SER A 134 1.32 -9.34 -5.31
N ILE A 135 0.10 -9.86 -5.37
CA ILE A 135 -1.03 -9.40 -4.55
C ILE A 135 -0.75 -9.84 -3.11
N GLU A 136 -0.07 -9.01 -2.35
CA GLU A 136 0.05 -9.18 -0.91
C GLU A 136 -0.86 -8.15 -0.23
N ILE A 137 -1.74 -8.64 0.64
CA ILE A 137 -2.53 -7.80 1.53
C ILE A 137 -1.64 -7.51 2.72
N THR A 138 -1.20 -6.28 2.87
CA THR A 138 -0.51 -5.86 4.08
C THR A 138 -1.52 -5.52 5.16
N SER A 139 -1.18 -5.80 6.42
CA SER A 139 -2.04 -5.49 7.58
C SER A 139 -2.38 -4.01 7.70
N ASN A 140 -1.59 -3.15 7.08
CA ASN A 140 -1.74 -1.69 7.14
C ASN A 140 -2.52 -1.09 5.97
N CYS A 141 -2.93 -1.89 4.99
CA CYS A 141 -3.69 -1.41 3.85
C CYS A 141 -5.01 -2.17 3.71
N LEU A 142 -6.12 -1.46 3.79
CA LEU A 142 -7.47 -2.02 3.59
C LEU A 142 -7.74 -2.38 2.12
N ILE A 143 -6.90 -1.88 1.21
CA ILE A 143 -7.06 -2.07 -0.23
C ILE A 143 -5.87 -2.90 -0.72
N PRO A 144 -6.13 -4.08 -1.30
CA PRO A 144 -5.09 -4.88 -1.92
C PRO A 144 -4.49 -4.11 -3.09
N TYR A 145 -3.19 -3.92 -3.08
CA TYR A 145 -2.47 -3.32 -4.19
C TYR A 145 -1.42 -4.28 -4.74
N ASN A 146 -1.29 -4.27 -6.06
CA ASN A 146 -0.36 -5.15 -6.77
C ASN A 146 1.04 -4.55 -6.89
N VAL A 147 1.23 -3.36 -6.34
CA VAL A 147 2.48 -2.60 -6.44
C VAL A 147 2.82 -2.06 -5.06
N SER A 148 4.09 -2.13 -4.68
CA SER A 148 4.60 -1.43 -3.49
C SER A 148 4.20 0.04 -3.51
N ILE A 149 3.63 0.55 -2.42
CA ILE A 149 3.32 1.98 -2.27
C ILE A 149 4.59 2.81 -2.41
N PHE A 150 5.69 2.33 -1.84
CA PHE A 150 6.97 3.02 -1.93
C PHE A 150 7.51 3.04 -3.35
N LYS A 151 7.37 1.96 -4.11
CA LYS A 151 7.71 1.95 -5.55
C LYS A 151 6.91 3.01 -6.30
N PHE A 152 5.60 3.09 -6.07
CA PHE A 152 4.74 4.10 -6.68
C PHE A 152 5.16 5.52 -6.34
N LEU A 153 5.40 5.81 -5.05
CA LEU A 153 5.78 7.14 -4.60
C LEU A 153 7.17 7.55 -5.10
N LEU A 154 8.13 6.63 -5.09
CA LEU A 154 9.51 6.91 -5.47
C LEU A 154 9.69 7.08 -6.98
N THR A 155 8.91 6.42 -7.82
CA THR A 155 8.93 6.63 -9.27
C THR A 155 8.74 8.11 -9.63
N ASN A 156 7.90 8.82 -8.87
CA ASN A 156 7.68 10.27 -9.07
C ASN A 156 8.82 11.15 -8.53
N ILE A 157 9.69 10.62 -7.66
CA ILE A 157 10.83 11.33 -7.08
C ILE A 157 12.09 11.13 -7.94
N GLU A 158 12.27 9.94 -8.51
CA GLU A 158 13.42 9.58 -9.35
C GLU A 158 13.58 10.54 -10.54
N ASP A 159 12.46 10.93 -11.15
CA ASP A 159 12.45 11.88 -12.27
C ASP A 159 12.97 13.29 -11.89
N LYS A 160 12.94 13.63 -10.59
CA LYS A 160 13.32 14.97 -10.09
C LYS A 160 14.71 15.03 -9.49
N ASN A 161 15.26 13.92 -9.03
CA ASN A 161 16.53 13.89 -8.30
C ASN A 161 17.48 12.86 -8.91
N LYS A 162 18.25 13.28 -9.92
CA LYS A 162 19.14 12.41 -10.72
C LYS A 162 20.28 11.76 -9.93
N GLU A 163 20.54 12.19 -8.70
CA GLU A 163 21.63 11.65 -7.86
C GLU A 163 21.18 10.50 -6.96
N LEU A 164 19.86 10.32 -6.76
CA LEU A 164 19.31 9.30 -5.90
C LEU A 164 18.97 8.05 -6.70
N LYS A 165 19.67 6.95 -6.42
CA LYS A 165 19.41 5.66 -7.09
C LYS A 165 18.35 4.87 -6.36
N ILE A 166 17.31 4.44 -7.07
CA ILE A 166 16.28 3.55 -6.53
C ILE A 166 16.55 2.12 -7.00
N ASN A 167 16.59 1.19 -6.05
CA ASN A 167 16.81 -0.22 -6.28
C ASN A 167 15.59 -1.03 -5.81
N TYR A 168 15.30 -2.11 -6.51
CA TYR A 168 14.13 -2.93 -6.25
C TYR A 168 14.54 -4.31 -5.75
N MET A 169 13.93 -4.74 -4.65
CA MET A 169 14.08 -6.10 -4.12
C MET A 169 12.96 -6.97 -4.68
N SER A 170 13.31 -8.04 -5.39
CA SER A 170 12.32 -8.94 -6.01
C SER A 170 12.20 -10.24 -5.23
N ASN A 171 10.97 -10.70 -5.03
CA ASN A 171 10.69 -12.00 -4.42
C ASN A 171 10.63 -13.09 -5.50
N ILE A 172 11.78 -13.69 -5.79
CA ILE A 172 11.92 -14.70 -6.87
C ILE A 172 11.11 -15.98 -6.61
N ASN A 173 10.74 -16.27 -5.36
CA ASN A 173 10.19 -17.59 -4.98
C ASN A 173 8.65 -17.68 -4.94
N LYS A 174 7.91 -16.59 -5.12
CA LYS A 174 6.46 -16.57 -4.85
C LYS A 174 5.51 -16.56 -6.04
N GLU A 175 5.98 -16.42 -7.27
CA GLU A 175 5.08 -16.43 -8.43
C GLU A 175 4.21 -17.70 -8.55
N LYS A 176 4.71 -18.84 -8.07
CA LYS A 176 3.95 -20.12 -8.13
C LYS A 176 2.89 -20.25 -7.03
N ILE A 177 3.11 -19.68 -5.86
CA ILE A 177 2.20 -19.85 -4.69
C ILE A 177 1.04 -18.86 -4.76
N SER A 178 1.29 -17.61 -5.15
CA SER A 178 0.25 -16.57 -5.23
C SER A 178 -0.83 -16.90 -6.28
N TYR A 179 -0.44 -17.46 -7.42
CA TYR A 179 -1.37 -17.84 -8.49
C TYR A 179 -2.33 -18.96 -8.05
N GLN A 180 -1.86 -19.94 -7.26
CA GLN A 180 -2.73 -21.00 -6.73
C GLN A 180 -3.72 -20.47 -5.69
N PHE A 181 -3.28 -19.60 -4.76
CA PHE A 181 -4.17 -18.96 -3.76
C PHE A 181 -5.20 -18.05 -4.42
N TYR A 182 -4.80 -17.23 -5.39
CA TYR A 182 -5.73 -16.40 -6.17
C TYR A 182 -6.78 -17.25 -6.89
N LYS A 183 -6.39 -18.34 -7.52
CA LYS A 183 -7.29 -19.27 -8.21
C LYS A 183 -8.28 -19.93 -7.23
N ILE A 184 -7.82 -20.33 -6.04
CA ILE A 184 -8.67 -20.90 -4.98
C ILE A 184 -9.64 -19.83 -4.47
N PHE A 185 -9.19 -18.60 -4.24
CA PHE A 185 -10.00 -17.49 -3.74
C PHE A 185 -11.08 -17.10 -4.77
N ILE A 186 -10.74 -16.92 -6.03
CA ILE A 186 -11.69 -16.63 -7.11
C ILE A 186 -12.71 -17.76 -7.28
N ASN A 187 -12.27 -19.02 -7.20
CA ASN A 187 -13.20 -20.16 -7.28
C ASN A 187 -14.16 -20.20 -6.09
N LYS A 188 -13.70 -19.87 -4.88
CA LYS A 188 -14.59 -19.72 -3.71
C LYS A 188 -15.58 -18.58 -3.88
N LEU A 189 -15.15 -17.42 -4.37
CA LEU A 189 -16.06 -16.29 -4.64
C LEU A 189 -17.10 -16.64 -5.70
N LYS A 190 -16.72 -17.33 -6.77
CA LYS A 190 -17.66 -17.83 -7.80
C LYS A 190 -18.65 -18.83 -7.22
N TYR A 191 -18.18 -19.70 -6.34
CA TYR A 191 -19.07 -20.66 -5.65
C TYR A 191 -20.11 -19.93 -4.79
N PHE A 192 -19.70 -18.97 -3.96
CA PHE A 192 -20.62 -18.17 -3.13
C PHE A 192 -21.57 -17.32 -3.96
N ALA A 193 -21.14 -16.75 -5.07
CA ALA A 193 -22.01 -16.01 -5.98
C ALA A 193 -23.06 -16.92 -6.60
N ASN A 194 -22.68 -18.11 -7.05
CA ASN A 194 -23.61 -19.09 -7.64
C ASN A 194 -24.61 -19.64 -6.62
N GLU A 195 -24.20 -19.89 -5.37
CA GLU A 195 -25.09 -20.36 -4.31
C GLU A 195 -26.11 -19.27 -3.91
N ARG A 196 -25.71 -18.00 -3.83
CA ARG A 196 -26.65 -16.90 -3.60
C ARG A 196 -27.67 -16.74 -4.74
N TYR A 197 -27.25 -16.93 -5.99
CA TYR A 197 -28.16 -16.88 -7.13
C TYR A 197 -29.18 -18.02 -7.12
N LYS A 198 -28.78 -19.24 -6.74
CA LYS A 198 -29.71 -20.38 -6.63
C LYS A 198 -30.76 -20.19 -5.53
N GLY A 199 -30.37 -19.59 -4.39
CA GLY A 199 -31.27 -19.34 -3.26
C GLY A 199 -32.35 -18.28 -3.53
N SER A 200 -32.08 -17.31 -4.44
CA SER A 200 -33.01 -16.21 -4.73
C SER A 200 -34.15 -16.58 -5.71
N TRP A 201 -34.03 -17.69 -6.45
CA TRP A 201 -35.03 -18.11 -7.44
C TRP A 201 -36.01 -19.15 -6.93
N GLN A 202 -35.74 -19.79 -5.80
CA GLN A 202 -36.69 -20.78 -5.21
C GLN A 202 -37.77 -20.16 -4.31
N GLY A 203 -37.77 -18.84 -4.12
CA GLY A 203 -38.71 -18.12 -3.24
C GLY A 203 -39.85 -17.35 -3.93
N ARG A 204 -40.02 -17.43 -5.25
CA ARG A 204 -41.12 -16.75 -5.98
C ARG A 204 -41.81 -17.70 -6.96
N SER A 205 -42.49 -18.63 -6.43
CA SER A 205 -43.62 -19.28 -7.11
C SER A 205 -44.80 -19.32 -6.12
N LEU A 206 -45.56 -18.24 -6.17
CA LEU A 206 -47.00 -18.20 -5.82
C LEU A 206 -47.57 -16.96 -6.46
#